data_72525abfa64ee2c36997a0e2afe3218b
#
_entry.id   72525abfa64ee2c36997a0e2afe3218b
#
_cell.length_a   1.000
_cell.length_b   1.000
_cell.length_c   1.000
_cell.angle_alpha   90.00
_cell.angle_beta   90.00
_cell.angle_gamma   90.00
#
_symmetry.space_group_name_H-M   'P 1'
#
loop_
_entity.id
_entity.type
_entity.pdbx_description
1 polymer ?
#
loop_
_entity_poly.entity_id
_entity_poly.type
_entity_poly.pdbx_seq_one_letter_code
_entity_poly.pdbx_strand_id
1 'polypeptide(L)'
;GIYFLADTGVTPDPTVENMAYFAVETAKMARHMLGKSVRVAMLSASTAGSVPELAADRTRAATALARSMVQKDCLNNEISVEGEIQIDAALSPDSYSVRVHRNSMLQPSDVWVFPTLDAADISKKLLCMMPSVYNYGLILGGLLFPIAQLPRLTDEDRMFGTALVVGNEAIKFHLLYPQGVAPLY
;
A
#
# COMPACT_ATOMS: atom_id res chain seq x y z
N GLY A 1 10.65 4.07 9.97
CA GLY A 1 9.25 4.25 9.58
C GLY A 1 8.55 2.91 9.39
N ILE A 2 7.24 2.93 9.28
CA ILE A 2 6.42 1.77 8.93
C ILE A 2 5.90 2.01 7.52
N TYR A 3 6.05 1.01 6.67
CA TYR A 3 5.60 1.05 5.27
C TYR A 3 4.71 -0.14 4.98
N PHE A 4 3.70 0.07 4.15
CA PHE A 4 2.76 -0.94 3.70
C PHE A 4 2.97 -1.18 2.20
N LEU A 5 3.24 -2.41 1.83
CA LEU A 5 3.45 -2.81 0.44
C LEU A 5 2.20 -3.57 -0.02
N ALA A 6 1.47 -3.00 -0.95
CA ALA A 6 0.20 -3.56 -1.42
C ALA A 6 0.43 -4.66 -2.44
N ASP A 7 -0.23 -5.79 -2.20
CA ASP A 7 -0.21 -7.04 -2.98
C ASP A 7 1.19 -7.51 -3.41
N THR A 8 1.97 -7.92 -2.42
CA THR A 8 3.30 -8.48 -2.65
C THR A 8 3.31 -10.01 -2.75
N GLY A 9 2.18 -10.65 -3.00
CA GLY A 9 2.14 -12.11 -2.94
C GLY A 9 0.98 -12.83 -3.61
N VAL A 10 0.02 -12.14 -4.24
CA VAL A 10 -1.21 -12.78 -4.73
C VAL A 10 -1.46 -12.59 -6.21
N THR A 11 -1.48 -11.37 -6.72
CA THR A 11 -1.95 -11.05 -8.08
C THR A 11 -0.78 -10.84 -9.05
N PRO A 12 -0.51 -11.77 -9.99
CA PRO A 12 0.65 -11.67 -10.88
C PRO A 12 0.65 -10.41 -11.75
N ASP A 13 -0.48 -10.13 -12.42
CA ASP A 13 -0.65 -8.98 -13.30
C ASP A 13 -1.95 -8.24 -12.95
N PRO A 14 -1.89 -7.26 -12.02
CA PRO A 14 -3.08 -6.59 -11.55
C PRO A 14 -3.68 -5.68 -12.62
N THR A 15 -5.02 -5.70 -12.74
CA THR A 15 -5.77 -4.75 -13.57
C THR A 15 -5.76 -3.34 -12.97
N VAL A 16 -6.29 -2.37 -13.70
CA VAL A 16 -6.51 -1.00 -13.19
C VAL A 16 -7.38 -1.03 -11.92
N GLU A 17 -8.45 -1.82 -11.92
CA GLU A 17 -9.37 -1.97 -10.81
C GLU A 17 -8.70 -2.65 -9.61
N ASN A 18 -7.91 -3.71 -9.85
CA ASN A 18 -7.15 -4.38 -8.79
C ASN A 18 -6.19 -3.41 -8.11
N MET A 19 -5.38 -2.68 -8.89
CA MET A 19 -4.41 -1.72 -8.34
C MET A 19 -5.10 -0.61 -7.54
N ALA A 20 -6.22 -0.07 -8.05
CA ALA A 20 -6.99 0.95 -7.34
C ALA A 20 -7.58 0.41 -6.03
N TYR A 21 -8.12 -0.80 -6.04
CA TYR A 21 -8.64 -1.47 -4.87
C TYR A 21 -7.55 -1.72 -3.83
N PHE A 22 -6.40 -2.26 -4.24
CA PHE A 22 -5.25 -2.48 -3.34
C PHE A 22 -4.77 -1.18 -2.70
N ALA A 23 -4.71 -0.09 -3.49
CA ALA A 23 -4.33 1.22 -3.00
C ALA A 23 -5.25 1.69 -1.86
N VAL A 24 -6.56 1.63 -2.08
CA VAL A 24 -7.56 2.16 -1.15
C VAL A 24 -7.67 1.29 0.10
N GLU A 25 -7.75 -0.03 -0.05
CA GLU A 25 -7.89 -0.93 1.10
C GLU A 25 -6.62 -0.97 1.96
N THR A 26 -5.42 -0.99 1.33
CA THR A 26 -4.17 -0.91 2.09
C THR A 26 -4.04 0.45 2.79
N ALA A 27 -4.50 1.54 2.17
CA ALA A 27 -4.49 2.86 2.81
C ALA A 27 -5.43 2.94 4.01
N LYS A 28 -6.63 2.36 3.91
CA LYS A 28 -7.58 2.27 5.05
C LYS A 28 -6.97 1.51 6.23
N MET A 29 -6.30 0.38 5.94
CA MET A 29 -5.58 -0.40 6.94
C MET A 29 -4.42 0.40 7.55
N ALA A 30 -3.56 0.97 6.71
CA ALA A 30 -2.42 1.77 7.16
C ALA A 30 -2.86 2.95 8.03
N ARG A 31 -3.91 3.67 7.62
CA ARG A 31 -4.49 4.76 8.40
C ARG A 31 -4.95 4.28 9.79
N HIS A 32 -5.65 3.15 9.84
CA HIS A 32 -6.10 2.56 11.10
C HIS A 32 -4.93 2.22 12.01
N MET A 33 -3.90 1.57 11.47
CA MET A 33 -2.74 1.15 12.24
C MET A 33 -1.83 2.30 12.67
N LEU A 34 -1.67 3.32 11.83
CA LEU A 34 -0.80 4.47 12.12
C LEU A 34 -1.49 5.59 12.90
N GLY A 35 -2.82 5.62 12.94
CA GLY A 35 -3.60 6.67 13.60
C GLY A 35 -3.41 8.07 13.01
N LYS A 36 -3.02 8.18 11.73
CA LYS A 36 -2.76 9.44 11.03
C LYS A 36 -3.26 9.39 9.58
N SER A 37 -3.30 10.54 8.91
CA SER A 37 -3.46 10.57 7.46
C SER A 37 -2.32 9.85 6.75
N VAL A 38 -2.62 9.14 5.66
CA VAL A 38 -1.65 8.32 4.92
C VAL A 38 -1.53 8.75 3.47
N ARG A 39 -0.37 8.48 2.89
CA ARG A 39 -0.03 8.76 1.51
C ARG A 39 0.26 7.47 0.78
N VAL A 40 -0.40 7.29 -0.37
CA VAL A 40 -0.25 6.15 -1.26
C VAL A 40 0.57 6.57 -2.46
N ALA A 41 1.60 5.80 -2.79
CA ALA A 41 2.36 5.92 -4.02
C ALA A 41 1.98 4.78 -4.97
N MET A 42 1.43 5.13 -6.13
CA MET A 42 1.19 4.22 -7.25
C MET A 42 2.47 4.15 -8.08
N LEU A 43 3.27 3.11 -7.84
CA LEU A 43 4.65 3.03 -8.35
C LEU A 43 4.72 2.68 -9.82
N SER A 44 5.68 3.30 -10.50
CA SER A 44 6.01 3.07 -11.90
C SER A 44 7.47 3.41 -12.17
N ALA A 45 7.98 3.03 -13.33
CA ALA A 45 9.24 3.54 -13.87
C ALA A 45 9.13 5.00 -14.34
N SER A 46 7.92 5.57 -14.39
CA SER A 46 7.61 6.94 -14.80
C SER A 46 7.16 7.78 -13.62
N THR A 47 7.40 9.10 -13.69
CA THR A 47 6.82 10.10 -12.80
C THR A 47 6.20 11.22 -13.64
N ALA A 48 4.90 11.48 -13.44
CA ALA A 48 4.17 12.56 -14.07
C ALA A 48 4.33 12.62 -15.61
N GLY A 49 4.30 11.46 -16.27
CA GLY A 49 4.39 11.36 -17.73
C GLY A 49 5.81 11.38 -18.29
N SER A 50 6.85 11.23 -17.46
CA SER A 50 8.25 11.28 -17.91
C SER A 50 8.63 10.18 -18.90
N VAL A 51 7.91 9.06 -18.90
CA VAL A 51 8.13 7.94 -19.82
C VAL A 51 6.80 7.52 -20.45
N PRO A 52 6.71 7.51 -21.80
CA PRO A 52 5.51 7.08 -22.53
C PRO A 52 5.49 5.55 -22.65
N GLU A 53 5.12 4.85 -21.60
CA GLU A 53 4.99 3.39 -21.58
C GLU A 53 3.56 2.95 -21.23
N LEU A 54 3.09 1.87 -21.86
CA LEU A 54 1.76 1.27 -21.58
C LEU A 54 1.60 0.89 -20.10
N ALA A 55 2.69 0.44 -19.45
CA ALA A 55 2.67 0.12 -18.03
C ALA A 55 2.41 1.38 -17.16
N ALA A 56 2.95 2.54 -17.55
CA ALA A 56 2.70 3.80 -16.88
C ALA A 56 1.25 4.28 -17.09
N ASP A 57 0.65 4.02 -18.26
CA ASP A 57 -0.76 4.33 -18.54
C ASP A 57 -1.70 3.57 -17.63
N ARG A 58 -1.43 2.27 -17.39
CA ARG A 58 -2.20 1.46 -16.45
C ARG A 58 -2.12 2.04 -15.04
N THR A 59 -0.95 2.40 -14.58
CA THR A 59 -0.76 3.00 -13.25
C THR A 59 -1.43 4.38 -13.13
N ARG A 60 -1.40 5.21 -14.18
CA ARG A 60 -2.13 6.48 -14.23
C ARG A 60 -3.64 6.29 -14.12
N ALA A 61 -4.19 5.34 -14.89
CA ALA A 61 -5.61 5.01 -14.84
C ALA A 61 -6.01 4.49 -13.45
N ALA A 62 -5.21 3.60 -12.86
CA ALA A 62 -5.43 3.08 -11.50
C ALA A 62 -5.36 4.19 -10.44
N THR A 63 -4.44 5.15 -10.59
CA THR A 63 -4.34 6.32 -9.71
C THR A 63 -5.61 7.18 -9.76
N ALA A 64 -6.11 7.46 -10.96
CA ALA A 64 -7.33 8.24 -11.14
C ALA A 64 -8.54 7.53 -10.53
N LEU A 65 -8.64 6.22 -10.73
CA LEU A 65 -9.70 5.40 -10.15
C LEU A 65 -9.61 5.36 -8.62
N ALA A 66 -8.43 5.15 -8.05
CA ALA A 66 -8.21 5.13 -6.60
C ALA A 66 -8.59 6.49 -5.96
N ARG A 67 -8.24 7.61 -6.59
CA ARG A 67 -8.66 8.95 -6.14
C ARG A 67 -10.19 9.09 -6.14
N SER A 68 -10.86 8.59 -7.17
CA SER A 68 -12.33 8.60 -7.25
C SER A 68 -12.96 7.76 -6.14
N MET A 69 -12.37 6.58 -5.82
CA MET A 69 -12.84 5.72 -4.72
C MET A 69 -12.67 6.41 -3.37
N VAL A 70 -11.50 7.00 -3.10
CA VAL A 70 -11.23 7.78 -1.88
C VAL A 70 -12.23 8.93 -1.72
N GLN A 71 -12.55 9.63 -2.82
CA GLN A 71 -13.54 10.69 -2.83
C GLN A 71 -14.95 10.19 -2.51
N LYS A 72 -15.36 9.08 -3.13
CA LYS A 72 -16.66 8.44 -2.89
C LYS A 72 -16.84 8.03 -1.44
N ASP A 73 -15.77 7.53 -0.82
CA ASP A 73 -15.77 7.10 0.59
C ASP A 73 -15.58 8.28 1.58
N CYS A 74 -15.53 9.53 1.09
CA CYS A 74 -15.31 10.74 1.90
C CYS A 74 -14.01 10.74 2.71
N LEU A 75 -12.96 10.10 2.19
CA LEU A 75 -11.66 9.95 2.85
C LEU A 75 -10.57 10.91 2.34
N ASN A 76 -10.89 11.91 1.54
CA ASN A 76 -9.94 12.83 0.88
C ASN A 76 -9.00 13.58 1.83
N ASN A 77 -9.45 13.84 3.06
CA ASN A 77 -8.65 14.53 4.06
C ASN A 77 -7.70 13.58 4.81
N GLU A 78 -7.86 12.28 4.62
CA GLU A 78 -7.18 11.25 5.38
C GLU A 78 -6.30 10.34 4.52
N ILE A 79 -6.64 10.21 3.24
CA ILE A 79 -5.91 9.39 2.27
C ILE A 79 -5.61 10.23 1.04
N SER A 80 -4.33 10.39 0.73
CA SER A 80 -3.88 10.99 -0.52
C SER A 80 -3.24 9.93 -1.43
N VAL A 81 -3.59 9.94 -2.72
CA VAL A 81 -3.06 9.00 -3.71
C VAL A 81 -2.26 9.77 -4.75
N GLU A 82 -0.97 9.45 -4.85
CA GLU A 82 -0.03 10.01 -5.82
C GLU A 82 0.40 8.94 -6.82
N GLY A 83 0.48 9.30 -8.09
CA GLY A 83 0.93 8.40 -9.15
C GLY A 83 0.59 8.91 -10.56
N GLU A 84 1.20 8.37 -11.59
CA GLU A 84 2.32 7.40 -11.45
C GLU A 84 3.58 8.10 -10.93
N ILE A 85 4.34 7.40 -10.09
CA ILE A 85 5.50 7.97 -9.42
C ILE A 85 6.62 6.93 -9.24
N GLN A 86 7.86 7.35 -9.41
CA GLN A 86 9.03 6.52 -9.10
C GLN A 86 9.28 6.45 -7.61
N ILE A 87 9.88 5.35 -7.15
CA ILE A 87 10.06 5.08 -5.71
C ILE A 87 10.93 6.13 -5.01
N ASP A 88 11.96 6.64 -5.67
CA ASP A 88 12.82 7.70 -5.11
C ASP A 88 12.05 9.00 -4.87
N ALA A 89 11.16 9.38 -5.80
CA ALA A 89 10.28 10.53 -5.64
C ALA A 89 9.17 10.28 -4.60
N ALA A 90 8.71 9.04 -4.44
CA ALA A 90 7.74 8.68 -3.43
C ALA A 90 8.29 8.77 -2.00
N LEU A 91 9.61 8.63 -1.81
CA LEU A 91 10.28 8.57 -0.52
C LEU A 91 11.07 9.83 -0.16
N SER A 92 11.56 10.57 -1.16
CA SER A 92 12.39 11.75 -0.96
C SER A 92 11.68 13.00 -1.45
N PRO A 93 11.41 13.98 -0.57
CA PRO A 93 10.88 15.29 -0.97
C PRO A 93 11.75 15.99 -2.01
N ASP A 94 13.07 15.86 -1.90
CA ASP A 94 14.02 16.48 -2.85
C ASP A 94 13.88 15.86 -4.23
N SER A 95 13.86 14.52 -4.34
CA SER A 95 13.63 13.82 -5.59
C SER A 95 12.27 14.16 -6.21
N TYR A 96 11.24 14.27 -5.39
CA TYR A 96 9.91 14.68 -5.83
C TYR A 96 9.92 16.09 -6.43
N SER A 97 10.53 17.06 -5.75
CA SER A 97 10.56 18.46 -6.19
C SER A 97 11.25 18.62 -7.55
N VAL A 98 12.32 17.86 -7.78
CA VAL A 98 13.06 17.86 -9.04
C VAL A 98 12.23 17.26 -10.19
N ARG A 99 11.49 16.17 -9.93
CA ARG A 99 10.75 15.44 -10.98
C ARG A 99 9.39 16.05 -11.30
N VAL A 100 8.69 16.60 -10.33
CA VAL A 100 7.33 17.10 -10.50
C VAL A 100 7.29 18.63 -10.63
N HIS A 101 8.42 19.31 -10.48
CA HIS A 101 8.54 20.77 -10.54
C HIS A 101 7.52 21.52 -9.66
N ARG A 102 7.14 20.91 -8.54
CA ARG A 102 6.23 21.51 -7.55
C ARG A 102 6.97 21.64 -6.22
N ASN A 103 7.01 22.85 -5.70
CA ASN A 103 7.47 23.13 -4.34
C ASN A 103 6.41 22.65 -3.33
N SER A 104 6.22 21.34 -3.22
CA SER A 104 5.38 20.76 -2.19
C SER A 104 6.28 20.06 -1.18
N MET A 105 6.18 20.42 0.08
CA MET A 105 6.74 19.66 1.19
C MET A 105 5.96 18.35 1.32
N LEU A 106 6.20 17.43 0.40
CA LEU A 106 5.58 16.12 0.45
C LEU A 106 6.28 15.28 1.51
N GLN A 107 5.51 14.73 2.43
CA GLN A 107 5.98 13.69 3.33
C GLN A 107 6.20 12.39 2.53
N PRO A 108 7.15 11.53 2.91
CA PRO A 108 7.30 10.22 2.31
C PRO A 108 5.98 9.44 2.30
N SER A 109 5.76 8.63 1.27
CA SER A 109 4.56 7.79 1.19
C SER A 109 4.61 6.63 2.19
N ASP A 110 3.46 6.31 2.77
CA ASP A 110 3.31 5.22 3.74
C ASP A 110 2.94 3.89 3.07
N VAL A 111 2.23 3.96 1.93
CA VAL A 111 1.71 2.81 1.17
C VAL A 111 2.30 2.80 -0.23
N TRP A 112 2.80 1.65 -0.67
CA TRP A 112 3.39 1.46 -2.00
C TRP A 112 2.60 0.41 -2.77
N VAL A 113 2.08 0.79 -3.93
CA VAL A 113 1.37 -0.09 -4.86
C VAL A 113 2.24 -0.32 -6.08
N PHE A 114 2.50 -1.57 -6.37
CA PHE A 114 3.39 -1.98 -7.46
C PHE A 114 2.62 -2.31 -8.74
N PRO A 115 3.22 -2.09 -9.93
CA PRO A 115 2.57 -2.37 -11.19
C PRO A 115 2.43 -3.86 -11.52
N THR A 116 3.27 -4.71 -10.91
CA THR A 116 3.29 -6.18 -11.09
C THR A 116 3.73 -6.87 -9.82
N LEU A 117 3.39 -8.16 -9.69
CA LEU A 117 3.82 -9.00 -8.58
C LEU A 117 5.35 -9.15 -8.53
N ASP A 118 6.01 -9.27 -9.68
CA ASP A 118 7.48 -9.39 -9.73
C ASP A 118 8.15 -8.17 -9.13
N ALA A 119 7.71 -6.96 -9.51
CA ALA A 119 8.23 -5.73 -8.94
C ALA A 119 8.00 -5.67 -7.42
N ALA A 120 6.83 -6.08 -6.96
CA ALA A 120 6.47 -6.07 -5.55
C ALA A 120 7.27 -7.10 -4.73
N ASP A 121 7.33 -8.35 -5.18
CA ASP A 121 8.00 -9.45 -4.46
C ASP A 121 9.51 -9.26 -4.41
N ILE A 122 10.13 -8.85 -5.53
CA ILE A 122 11.57 -8.55 -5.59
C ILE A 122 11.90 -7.39 -4.63
N SER A 123 11.13 -6.30 -4.68
CA SER A 123 11.35 -5.13 -3.81
C SER A 123 11.19 -5.49 -2.34
N LYS A 124 10.14 -6.22 -1.98
CA LYS A 124 9.92 -6.74 -0.62
C LYS A 124 11.11 -7.58 -0.14
N LYS A 125 11.57 -8.53 -0.95
CA LYS A 125 12.69 -9.41 -0.59
C LYS A 125 14.00 -8.64 -0.42
N LEU A 126 14.28 -7.67 -1.31
CA LEU A 126 15.45 -6.80 -1.19
C LEU A 126 15.40 -5.98 0.11
N LEU A 127 14.25 -5.39 0.44
CA LEU A 127 14.07 -4.67 1.71
C LEU A 127 14.30 -5.57 2.92
N CYS A 128 13.79 -6.81 2.89
CA CYS A 128 13.97 -7.77 3.98
C CYS A 128 15.43 -8.21 4.19
N MET A 129 16.29 -8.03 3.20
CA MET A 129 17.73 -8.29 3.32
C MET A 129 18.53 -7.12 3.90
N MET A 130 17.91 -5.95 4.03
CA MET A 130 18.57 -4.79 4.60
C MET A 130 18.64 -4.90 6.13
N PRO A 131 19.74 -4.44 6.76
CA PRO A 131 19.84 -4.38 8.21
C PRO A 131 18.73 -3.53 8.82
N SER A 132 18.19 -3.95 9.95
CA SER A 132 17.15 -3.25 10.71
C SER A 132 15.79 -3.10 10.02
N VAL A 133 15.53 -3.88 8.97
CA VAL A 133 14.20 -3.99 8.36
C VAL A 133 13.50 -5.23 8.90
N TYR A 134 12.31 -5.03 9.46
CA TYR A 134 11.46 -6.09 10.00
C TYR A 134 10.23 -6.25 9.12
N ASN A 135 9.97 -7.48 8.67
CA ASN A 135 8.77 -7.82 7.92
C ASN A 135 7.80 -8.56 8.85
N TYR A 136 6.62 -7.98 9.05
CA TYR A 136 5.55 -8.53 9.89
C TYR A 136 4.54 -9.36 9.10
N GLY A 137 4.99 -10.00 8.03
CA GLY A 137 4.19 -10.94 7.27
C GLY A 137 3.38 -10.33 6.14
N LEU A 138 2.62 -11.19 5.47
CA LEU A 138 1.65 -10.84 4.45
C LEU A 138 0.26 -10.92 5.08
N ILE A 139 -0.42 -9.79 5.19
CA ILE A 139 -1.79 -9.72 5.70
C ILE A 139 -2.74 -9.85 4.51
N LEU A 140 -3.62 -10.84 4.57
CA LEU A 140 -4.61 -11.06 3.52
C LEU A 140 -5.84 -10.20 3.78
N GLY A 141 -6.11 -9.28 2.86
CA GLY A 141 -7.30 -8.45 2.84
C GLY A 141 -8.48 -9.11 2.11
N GLY A 142 -9.70 -8.61 2.34
CA GLY A 142 -10.91 -9.11 1.66
C GLY A 142 -11.45 -10.43 2.20
N LEU A 143 -10.94 -10.93 3.31
CA LEU A 143 -11.41 -12.14 3.97
C LEU A 143 -12.38 -11.79 5.11
N LEU A 144 -13.20 -12.77 5.51
CA LEU A 144 -14.11 -12.65 6.67
C LEU A 144 -13.37 -12.53 8.00
N PHE A 145 -12.10 -12.93 8.04
CA PHE A 145 -11.26 -12.87 9.23
C PHE A 145 -9.89 -12.31 8.84
N PRO A 146 -9.23 -11.53 9.69
CA PRO A 146 -7.86 -11.14 9.46
C PRO A 146 -6.93 -12.35 9.54
N ILE A 147 -6.20 -12.58 8.47
CA ILE A 147 -5.22 -13.66 8.34
C ILE A 147 -3.89 -13.06 7.93
N ALA A 148 -2.80 -13.54 8.52
CA ALA A 148 -1.46 -13.22 8.07
C ALA A 148 -0.65 -14.50 7.80
N GLN A 149 0.18 -14.43 6.76
CA GLN A 149 1.19 -15.43 6.45
C GLN A 149 2.54 -14.94 6.95
N LEU A 150 3.18 -15.71 7.82
CA LEU A 150 4.54 -15.42 8.27
C LEU A 150 5.57 -15.66 7.16
N PRO A 151 6.66 -14.87 7.12
CA PRO A 151 7.82 -15.18 6.29
C PRO A 151 8.39 -16.56 6.63
N ARG A 152 9.00 -17.26 5.65
CA ARG A 152 9.57 -18.61 5.86
C ARG A 152 10.69 -18.65 6.91
N LEU A 153 11.50 -17.59 6.98
CA LEU A 153 12.54 -17.40 7.99
C LEU A 153 12.05 -16.32 8.95
N THR A 154 11.39 -16.75 10.04
CA THR A 154 10.77 -15.88 11.02
C THR A 154 11.37 -16.17 12.39
N ASP A 155 11.80 -15.13 13.10
CA ASP A 155 12.16 -15.15 14.50
C ASP A 155 10.95 -14.84 15.40
N GLU A 156 11.16 -14.93 16.72
CA GLU A 156 10.12 -14.69 17.71
C GLU A 156 9.57 -13.26 17.64
N ASP A 157 10.43 -12.25 17.42
CA ASP A 157 10.03 -10.84 17.36
C ASP A 157 9.11 -10.57 16.16
N ARG A 158 9.43 -11.14 14.99
CA ARG A 158 8.59 -11.02 13.79
C ARG A 158 7.28 -11.76 13.96
N MET A 159 7.30 -12.93 14.60
CA MET A 159 6.09 -13.69 14.89
C MET A 159 5.18 -12.91 15.83
N PHE A 160 5.73 -12.36 16.91
CA PHE A 160 5.00 -11.53 17.86
C PHE A 160 4.44 -10.26 17.19
N GLY A 161 5.25 -9.55 16.41
CA GLY A 161 4.82 -8.36 15.67
C GLY A 161 3.69 -8.66 14.68
N THR A 162 3.78 -9.80 13.96
CA THR A 162 2.68 -10.24 13.07
C THR A 162 1.40 -10.53 13.84
N ALA A 163 1.50 -11.18 15.00
CA ALA A 163 0.34 -11.45 15.86
C ALA A 163 -0.31 -10.16 16.36
N LEU A 164 0.47 -9.14 16.72
CA LEU A 164 -0.06 -7.83 17.10
C LEU A 164 -0.81 -7.15 15.95
N VAL A 165 -0.27 -7.21 14.74
CA VAL A 165 -0.92 -6.63 13.55
C VAL A 165 -2.26 -7.33 13.28
N VAL A 166 -2.29 -8.66 13.27
CA VAL A 166 -3.52 -9.44 13.07
C VAL A 166 -4.52 -9.18 14.19
N GLY A 167 -4.05 -9.11 15.43
CA GLY A 167 -4.89 -8.80 16.60
C GLY A 167 -5.54 -7.42 16.50
N ASN A 168 -4.80 -6.40 16.05
CA ASN A 168 -5.34 -5.07 15.83
C ASN A 168 -6.41 -5.04 14.73
N GLU A 169 -6.17 -5.73 13.62
CA GLU A 169 -7.18 -5.88 12.55
C GLU A 169 -8.40 -6.68 13.00
N ALA A 170 -8.22 -7.70 13.86
CA ALA A 170 -9.33 -8.47 14.43
C ALA A 170 -10.23 -7.61 15.33
N ILE A 171 -9.64 -6.72 16.15
CA ILE A 171 -10.39 -5.77 16.98
C ILE A 171 -11.22 -4.83 16.10
N LYS A 172 -10.61 -4.28 15.04
CA LYS A 172 -11.30 -3.43 14.06
C LYS A 172 -12.47 -4.18 13.39
N PHE A 173 -12.23 -5.40 12.95
CA PHE A 173 -13.25 -6.24 12.34
C PHE A 173 -14.42 -6.47 13.31
N HIS A 174 -14.15 -6.80 14.56
CA HIS A 174 -15.17 -7.02 15.58
C HIS A 174 -15.97 -5.76 15.90
N LEU A 175 -15.32 -4.58 15.90
CA LEU A 175 -16.00 -3.30 16.10
C LEU A 175 -16.94 -2.94 14.93
N LEU A 176 -16.55 -3.28 13.70
CA LEU A 176 -17.35 -3.04 12.51
C LEU A 176 -18.48 -4.07 12.34
N TYR A 177 -18.24 -5.31 12.78
CA TYR A 177 -19.15 -6.44 12.61
C TYR A 177 -19.34 -7.18 13.93
N PRO A 178 -20.04 -6.60 14.93
CA PRO A 178 -20.17 -7.18 16.27
C PRO A 178 -20.80 -8.58 16.27
N GLN A 179 -21.57 -8.93 15.24
CA GLN A 179 -22.21 -10.23 15.09
C GLN A 179 -21.39 -11.23 14.25
N GLY A 180 -20.14 -10.88 13.89
CA GLY A 180 -19.23 -11.77 13.16
C GLY A 180 -19.56 -12.00 11.69
N VAL A 181 -20.48 -11.23 11.11
CA VAL A 181 -20.87 -11.37 9.70
C VAL A 181 -20.61 -10.07 8.96
N ALA A 182 -19.60 -10.08 8.08
CA ALA A 182 -19.47 -9.00 7.10
C ALA A 182 -20.59 -9.10 6.06
N PRO A 183 -21.15 -7.98 5.59
CA PRO A 183 -22.11 -8.02 4.48
C PRO A 183 -21.41 -8.62 3.26
N LEU A 184 -22.00 -9.66 2.67
CA LEU A 184 -21.60 -10.20 1.38
C LEU A 184 -21.99 -9.16 0.32
N TYR A 185 -21.01 -8.58 -0.35
CA TYR A 185 -21.23 -7.74 -1.53
C TYR A 185 -21.16 -8.60 -2.78
#